data_648c81e485845f898b06cd4d4739b4c6
#
_entry.id   648c81e485845f898b06cd4d4739b4c6
#
_cell.length_a   1.000
_cell.length_b   1.000
_cell.length_c   1.000
_cell.angle_alpha   90.00
_cell.angle_beta   90.00
_cell.angle_gamma   90.00
#
_symmetry.space_group_name_H-M   'P 1'
#
loop_
_entity.id
_entity.type
_entity.pdbx_description
1 polymer ?
#
loop_
_entity_poly.entity_id
_entity_poly.type
_entity_poly.pdbx_seq_one_letter_code
_entity_poly.pdbx_strand_id
1 'polypeptide(L)'
;IKKGKHTQVLMDSLDLLKEDRLFASMLLAWMIMGLGIIMTLPLRIEYLGGESGLHLTNEQIALVTVVVFSIARILSSRLWGELFDRVRFLSYRISLNLLLISATLVYFHAESIIGVSIGAALAGVGVGGSKIAWSLWVTKLAPEGMEARYMGAHVALTGLRGALAPFLGYWLLGILGYHGVAWFSVALVTLSTLLFFRLFSHQRAQQSGL
;
A
#
# COMPACT_ATOMS: atom_id res chain seq x y z
N ILE A 1 -7.19 -16.47 -28.23
CA ILE A 1 -7.33 -15.76 -26.93
C ILE A 1 -8.78 -15.29 -26.84
N LYS A 2 -9.60 -15.93 -25.99
CA LYS A 2 -11.03 -15.63 -25.85
C LYS A 2 -11.21 -14.25 -25.20
N LYS A 3 -11.60 -13.25 -25.99
CA LYS A 3 -11.92 -11.86 -25.56
C LYS A 3 -12.98 -11.75 -24.43
N GLY A 4 -13.68 -12.82 -24.08
CA GLY A 4 -14.74 -12.84 -23.06
C GLY A 4 -14.26 -13.09 -21.61
N LYS A 5 -13.05 -13.63 -21.38
CA LYS A 5 -12.62 -14.00 -20.04
C LYS A 5 -12.32 -12.80 -19.10
N HIS A 6 -11.74 -11.73 -19.62
CA HIS A 6 -11.37 -10.57 -18.77
C HIS A 6 -12.60 -9.76 -18.33
N THR A 7 -13.57 -9.58 -19.23
CA THR A 7 -14.82 -8.90 -18.89
C THR A 7 -15.63 -9.71 -17.87
N GLN A 8 -15.62 -11.03 -17.98
CA GLN A 8 -16.31 -11.92 -17.05
C GLN A 8 -15.70 -11.86 -15.64
N VAL A 9 -14.37 -11.84 -15.52
CA VAL A 9 -13.68 -11.69 -14.22
C VAL A 9 -14.03 -10.35 -13.55
N LEU A 10 -14.12 -9.27 -14.30
CA LEU A 10 -14.53 -7.97 -13.76
C LEU A 10 -15.99 -7.97 -13.31
N MET A 11 -16.90 -8.56 -14.07
CA MET A 11 -18.31 -8.69 -13.70
C MET A 11 -18.48 -9.56 -12.46
N ASP A 12 -17.83 -10.72 -12.41
CA ASP A 12 -17.85 -11.61 -11.24
C ASP A 12 -17.27 -10.92 -9.99
N SER A 13 -16.28 -10.04 -10.18
CA SER A 13 -15.71 -9.23 -9.08
C SER A 13 -16.70 -8.19 -8.57
N LEU A 14 -17.41 -7.51 -9.46
CA LEU A 14 -18.43 -6.51 -9.09
C LEU A 14 -19.62 -7.14 -8.37
N ASP A 15 -20.04 -8.33 -8.80
CA ASP A 15 -21.13 -9.05 -8.14
C ASP A 15 -20.70 -9.52 -6.75
N LEU A 16 -19.46 -10.00 -6.59
CA LEU A 16 -18.92 -10.34 -5.28
C LEU A 16 -18.92 -9.15 -4.31
N LEU A 17 -18.63 -7.93 -4.79
CA LEU A 17 -18.66 -6.73 -3.94
C LEU A 17 -20.09 -6.37 -3.47
N LYS A 18 -21.11 -6.75 -4.23
CA LYS A 18 -22.51 -6.58 -3.81
C LYS A 18 -22.94 -7.65 -2.81
N GLU A 19 -22.48 -8.89 -3.01
CA GLU A 19 -22.77 -10.04 -2.16
C GLU A 19 -22.11 -9.93 -0.77
N ASP A 20 -20.84 -9.51 -0.72
CA ASP A 20 -20.06 -9.43 0.52
C ASP A 20 -19.62 -7.99 0.84
N ARG A 21 -20.44 -7.31 1.64
CA ARG A 21 -20.19 -5.90 2.05
C ARG A 21 -18.94 -5.74 2.93
N LEU A 22 -18.57 -6.76 3.73
CA LEU A 22 -17.36 -6.68 4.54
C LEU A 22 -16.12 -6.73 3.63
N PHE A 23 -16.08 -7.69 2.69
CA PHE A 23 -15.02 -7.76 1.69
C PHE A 23 -14.93 -6.46 0.87
N ALA A 24 -16.07 -5.95 0.40
CA ALA A 24 -16.12 -4.69 -0.35
C ALA A 24 -15.53 -3.51 0.44
N SER A 25 -15.89 -3.39 1.72
CA SER A 25 -15.41 -2.32 2.59
C SER A 25 -13.91 -2.44 2.87
N MET A 26 -13.41 -3.65 3.13
CA MET A 26 -11.99 -3.91 3.29
C MET A 26 -11.22 -3.63 2.00
N LEU A 27 -11.73 -4.07 0.86
CA LEU A 27 -11.11 -3.82 -0.43
C LEU A 27 -11.08 -2.32 -0.77
N LEU A 28 -12.15 -1.57 -0.47
CA LEU A 28 -12.17 -0.12 -0.62
C LEU A 28 -11.08 0.55 0.21
N ALA A 29 -10.93 0.15 1.48
CA ALA A 29 -9.84 0.66 2.33
C ALA A 29 -8.46 0.34 1.72
N TRP A 30 -8.26 -0.87 1.18
CA TRP A 30 -7.05 -1.26 0.46
C TRP A 30 -6.81 -0.41 -0.81
N MET A 31 -7.87 -0.10 -1.55
CA MET A 31 -7.79 0.71 -2.78
C MET A 31 -7.35 2.13 -2.45
N ILE A 32 -7.95 2.76 -1.45
CA ILE A 32 -7.62 4.12 -1.01
C ILE A 32 -6.18 4.20 -0.51
N MET A 33 -5.78 3.31 0.41
CA MET A 33 -4.41 3.26 0.91
C MET A 33 -3.40 3.08 -0.21
N GLY A 34 -3.65 2.09 -1.07
CA GLY A 34 -2.72 1.78 -2.12
C GLY A 34 -2.64 2.86 -3.19
N LEU A 35 -3.72 3.61 -3.45
CA LEU A 35 -3.67 4.79 -4.31
C LEU A 35 -2.69 5.82 -3.74
N GLY A 36 -2.83 6.15 -2.44
CA GLY A 36 -1.93 7.07 -1.77
C GLY A 36 -0.46 6.66 -1.83
N ILE A 37 -0.16 5.38 -1.59
CA ILE A 37 1.23 4.91 -1.58
C ILE A 37 1.80 4.77 -3.00
N ILE A 38 1.06 4.16 -3.94
CA ILE A 38 1.59 3.83 -5.27
C ILE A 38 1.81 5.09 -6.11
N MET A 39 0.98 6.12 -5.96
CA MET A 39 1.18 7.38 -6.69
C MET A 39 2.50 8.07 -6.31
N THR A 40 3.03 7.82 -5.11
CA THR A 40 4.30 8.42 -4.66
C THR A 40 5.54 7.62 -5.11
N LEU A 41 5.38 6.36 -5.55
CA LEU A 41 6.55 5.51 -5.86
C LEU A 41 7.45 6.08 -6.96
N PRO A 42 6.95 6.46 -8.14
CA PRO A 42 7.82 7.05 -9.18
C PRO A 42 8.38 8.41 -8.75
N LEU A 43 7.62 9.18 -7.97
CA LEU A 43 8.03 10.49 -7.50
C LEU A 43 9.21 10.44 -6.51
N ARG A 44 9.47 9.29 -5.89
CA ARG A 44 10.64 9.11 -5.01
C ARG A 44 11.95 9.25 -5.75
N ILE A 45 12.05 8.69 -6.95
CA ILE A 45 13.26 8.81 -7.78
C ILE A 45 13.36 10.25 -8.30
N GLU A 46 12.27 10.81 -8.75
CA GLU A 46 12.20 12.20 -9.21
C GLU A 46 12.60 13.18 -8.11
N TYR A 47 12.17 12.96 -6.87
CA TYR A 47 12.56 13.79 -5.71
C TYR A 47 14.06 13.69 -5.40
N LEU A 48 14.71 12.55 -5.64
CA LEU A 48 16.14 12.39 -5.38
C LEU A 48 17.00 13.05 -6.45
N GLY A 49 16.65 12.93 -7.75
CA GLY A 49 17.51 13.34 -8.86
C GLY A 49 16.96 14.44 -9.76
N GLY A 50 15.67 14.78 -9.64
CA GLY A 50 15.01 15.76 -10.51
C GLY A 50 15.43 17.20 -10.22
N GLU A 51 15.12 18.11 -11.15
CA GLU A 51 15.49 19.54 -11.10
C GLU A 51 14.92 20.26 -9.86
N SER A 52 13.78 19.86 -9.37
CA SER A 52 13.13 20.42 -8.17
C SER A 52 13.38 19.60 -6.91
N GLY A 53 14.30 18.65 -6.96
CA GLY A 53 14.60 17.70 -5.90
C GLY A 53 15.96 17.93 -5.23
N LEU A 54 16.57 16.84 -4.76
CA LEU A 54 17.82 16.89 -3.99
C LEU A 54 19.09 16.85 -4.85
N HIS A 55 18.98 16.71 -6.18
CA HIS A 55 20.11 16.63 -7.13
C HIS A 55 21.16 15.56 -6.77
N LEU A 56 20.73 14.41 -6.24
CA LEU A 56 21.63 13.32 -5.88
C LEU A 56 22.19 12.64 -7.13
N THR A 57 23.42 12.09 -7.02
CA THR A 57 24.01 11.29 -8.09
C THR A 57 23.29 9.96 -8.26
N ASN A 58 23.46 9.30 -9.42
CA ASN A 58 22.85 7.99 -9.68
C ASN A 58 23.27 6.93 -8.65
N GLU A 59 24.51 6.97 -8.16
CA GLU A 59 25.00 6.06 -7.13
C GLU A 59 24.30 6.30 -5.79
N GLN A 60 24.07 7.56 -5.43
CA GLN A 60 23.34 7.94 -4.22
C GLN A 60 21.88 7.55 -4.31
N ILE A 61 21.24 7.75 -5.48
CA ILE A 61 19.88 7.30 -5.74
C ILE A 61 19.77 5.78 -5.61
N ALA A 62 20.70 5.03 -6.21
CA ALA A 62 20.74 3.57 -6.10
C ALA A 62 20.97 3.12 -4.65
N LEU A 63 21.86 3.79 -3.91
CA LEU A 63 22.09 3.51 -2.49
C LEU A 63 20.81 3.63 -1.69
N VAL A 64 20.08 4.73 -1.84
CA VAL A 64 18.83 5.00 -1.09
C VAL A 64 17.71 4.05 -1.50
N THR A 65 17.45 3.95 -2.81
CA THR A 65 16.24 3.27 -3.33
C THR A 65 16.39 1.75 -3.42
N VAL A 66 17.61 1.25 -3.54
CA VAL A 66 17.87 -0.20 -3.67
C VAL A 66 18.50 -0.75 -2.42
N VAL A 67 19.65 -0.23 -1.99
CA VAL A 67 20.44 -0.84 -0.90
C VAL A 67 19.73 -0.63 0.44
N VAL A 68 19.55 0.62 0.86
CA VAL A 68 18.94 0.96 2.16
C VAL A 68 17.53 0.38 2.28
N PHE A 69 16.71 0.60 1.26
CA PHE A 69 15.34 0.08 1.21
C PHE A 69 15.30 -1.46 1.29
N SER A 70 16.15 -2.17 0.53
CA SER A 70 16.12 -3.64 0.48
C SER A 70 16.65 -4.26 1.76
N ILE A 71 17.72 -3.71 2.35
CA ILE A 71 18.25 -4.19 3.64
C ILE A 71 17.17 -4.06 4.72
N ALA A 72 16.56 -2.89 4.85
CA ALA A 72 15.50 -2.65 5.83
C ALA A 72 14.31 -3.61 5.65
N ARG A 73 13.90 -3.85 4.38
CA ARG A 73 12.84 -4.79 4.04
C ARG A 73 13.18 -6.23 4.43
N ILE A 74 14.40 -6.70 4.12
CA ILE A 74 14.83 -8.07 4.41
C ILE A 74 14.94 -8.29 5.92
N LEU A 75 15.60 -7.39 6.63
CA LEU A 75 15.79 -7.51 8.07
C LEU A 75 14.47 -7.49 8.86
N SER A 76 13.49 -6.72 8.37
CA SER A 76 12.18 -6.62 9.05
C SER A 76 11.21 -7.75 8.68
N SER A 77 11.43 -8.49 7.59
CA SER A 77 10.44 -9.43 7.06
C SER A 77 10.10 -10.56 8.06
N ARG A 78 11.08 -11.07 8.80
CA ARG A 78 10.85 -12.09 9.84
C ARG A 78 9.97 -11.55 10.97
N LEU A 79 10.26 -10.35 11.46
CA LEU A 79 9.48 -9.72 12.54
C LEU A 79 8.02 -9.51 12.12
N TRP A 80 7.80 -9.12 10.87
CA TRP A 80 6.46 -8.97 10.31
C TRP A 80 5.72 -10.30 10.17
N GLY A 81 6.40 -11.39 9.82
CA GLY A 81 5.81 -12.73 9.79
C GLY A 81 5.34 -13.15 11.18
N GLU A 82 6.23 -13.07 12.18
CA GLU A 82 5.90 -13.39 13.57
C GLU A 82 4.76 -12.51 14.13
N LEU A 83 4.74 -11.22 13.78
CA LEU A 83 3.68 -10.30 14.21
C LEU A 83 2.35 -10.63 13.54
N PHE A 84 2.36 -10.99 12.25
CA PHE A 84 1.14 -11.36 11.52
C PHE A 84 0.43 -12.56 12.13
N ASP A 85 1.19 -13.52 12.66
CA ASP A 85 0.62 -14.72 13.29
C ASP A 85 0.08 -14.44 14.70
N ARG A 86 0.60 -13.41 15.39
CA ARG A 86 0.25 -13.11 16.79
C ARG A 86 -0.85 -12.10 16.98
N VAL A 87 -1.05 -11.18 16.02
CA VAL A 87 -2.01 -10.08 16.19
C VAL A 87 -3.16 -10.19 15.18
N ARG A 88 -4.27 -9.52 15.50
CA ARG A 88 -5.39 -9.40 14.57
C ARG A 88 -4.94 -8.68 13.30
N PHE A 89 -5.42 -9.12 12.15
CA PHE A 89 -5.07 -8.53 10.86
C PHE A 89 -5.30 -7.00 10.80
N LEU A 90 -6.41 -6.52 11.35
CA LEU A 90 -6.69 -5.07 11.37
C LEU A 90 -5.66 -4.28 12.18
N SER A 91 -5.25 -4.78 13.36
CA SER A 91 -4.18 -4.17 14.16
C SER A 91 -2.86 -4.14 13.39
N TYR A 92 -2.51 -5.25 12.78
CA TYR A 92 -1.34 -5.38 11.92
C TYR A 92 -1.38 -4.35 10.78
N ARG A 93 -2.54 -4.22 10.11
CA ARG A 93 -2.70 -3.30 8.99
C ARG A 93 -2.61 -1.83 9.40
N ILE A 94 -3.21 -1.47 10.53
CA ILE A 94 -3.14 -0.11 11.08
C ILE A 94 -1.69 0.25 11.42
N SER A 95 -0.94 -0.64 12.07
CA SER A 95 0.49 -0.42 12.37
C SER A 95 1.31 -0.19 11.10
N LEU A 96 1.07 -0.97 10.05
CA LEU A 96 1.71 -0.76 8.75
C LEU A 96 1.35 0.59 8.12
N ASN A 97 0.09 1.01 8.20
CA ASN A 97 -0.33 2.29 7.65
C ASN A 97 0.35 3.46 8.38
N LEU A 98 0.45 3.42 9.70
CA LEU A 98 1.17 4.44 10.49
C LEU A 98 2.65 4.51 10.08
N LEU A 99 3.29 3.36 9.90
CA LEU A 99 4.68 3.30 9.43
C LEU A 99 4.83 3.87 8.01
N LEU A 100 3.92 3.55 7.09
CA LEU A 100 3.95 4.07 5.72
C LEU A 100 3.67 5.59 5.66
N ILE A 101 2.82 6.11 6.52
CA ILE A 101 2.61 7.55 6.71
C ILE A 101 3.93 8.21 7.13
N SER A 102 4.56 7.71 8.20
CA SER A 102 5.84 8.22 8.71
C SER A 102 6.92 8.15 7.64
N ALA A 103 7.02 7.03 6.91
CA ALA A 103 7.96 6.86 5.82
C ALA A 103 7.77 7.90 4.71
N THR A 104 6.53 8.17 4.31
CA THR A 104 6.22 9.14 3.25
C THR A 104 6.55 10.57 3.70
N LEU A 105 6.19 10.94 4.92
CA LEU A 105 6.51 12.27 5.45
C LEU A 105 8.02 12.47 5.57
N VAL A 106 8.73 11.55 6.22
CA VAL A 106 10.20 11.65 6.37
C VAL A 106 10.88 11.73 5.01
N TYR A 107 10.45 10.90 4.04
CA TYR A 107 11.08 10.86 2.72
C TYR A 107 10.97 12.20 1.96
N PHE A 108 9.76 12.75 1.84
CA PHE A 108 9.51 13.93 1.02
C PHE A 108 9.73 15.27 1.74
N HIS A 109 10.07 15.27 3.03
CA HIS A 109 10.47 16.47 3.77
C HIS A 109 11.97 16.48 4.15
N ALA A 110 12.70 15.43 3.77
CA ALA A 110 14.13 15.36 4.04
C ALA A 110 14.92 16.16 3.00
N GLU A 111 15.80 17.02 3.45
CA GLU A 111 16.67 17.85 2.61
C GLU A 111 18.11 17.30 2.49
N SER A 112 18.33 16.05 2.93
CA SER A 112 19.65 15.43 2.91
C SER A 112 19.57 13.94 2.57
N ILE A 113 20.68 13.38 2.07
CA ILE A 113 20.79 11.95 1.78
C ILE A 113 20.52 11.08 3.02
N ILE A 114 20.91 11.54 4.20
CA ILE A 114 20.66 10.82 5.46
C ILE A 114 19.16 10.79 5.74
N GLY A 115 18.49 11.92 5.63
CA GLY A 115 17.04 12.02 5.85
C GLY A 115 16.23 11.15 4.90
N VAL A 116 16.50 11.20 3.59
CA VAL A 116 15.82 10.36 2.62
C VAL A 116 16.14 8.88 2.81
N SER A 117 17.36 8.54 3.29
CA SER A 117 17.73 7.17 3.63
C SER A 117 16.92 6.64 4.82
N ILE A 118 16.65 7.46 5.84
CA ILE A 118 15.76 7.10 6.94
C ILE A 118 14.34 6.85 6.40
N GLY A 119 13.81 7.75 5.57
CA GLY A 119 12.52 7.58 4.91
C GLY A 119 12.45 6.29 4.07
N ALA A 120 13.51 5.99 3.32
CA ALA A 120 13.63 4.77 2.52
C ALA A 120 13.68 3.51 3.39
N ALA A 121 14.41 3.56 4.50
CA ALA A 121 14.46 2.44 5.46
C ALA A 121 13.08 2.18 6.08
N LEU A 122 12.39 3.21 6.55
CA LEU A 122 11.00 3.10 7.05
C LEU A 122 10.06 2.52 5.98
N ALA A 123 10.19 2.97 4.73
CA ALA A 123 9.41 2.43 3.61
C ALA A 123 9.75 0.96 3.36
N GLY A 124 11.01 0.57 3.41
CA GLY A 124 11.46 -0.81 3.28
C GLY A 124 10.85 -1.71 4.34
N VAL A 125 10.91 -1.28 5.61
CA VAL A 125 10.25 -1.98 6.73
C VAL A 125 8.75 -2.12 6.47
N GLY A 126 8.05 -1.05 6.10
CA GLY A 126 6.61 -1.08 5.83
C GLY A 126 6.21 -1.97 4.65
N VAL A 127 7.02 -1.98 3.57
CA VAL A 127 6.78 -2.86 2.40
C VAL A 127 7.01 -4.33 2.75
N GLY A 128 7.97 -4.65 3.63
CA GLY A 128 8.19 -6.02 4.13
C GLY A 128 6.91 -6.61 4.71
N GLY A 129 6.27 -5.90 5.63
CA GLY A 129 5.00 -6.32 6.23
C GLY A 129 3.80 -6.22 5.27
N SER A 130 3.78 -5.19 4.41
CA SER A 130 2.67 -5.01 3.46
C SER A 130 2.56 -6.16 2.45
N LYS A 131 3.67 -6.78 2.05
CA LYS A 131 3.66 -7.96 1.18
C LYS A 131 2.93 -9.14 1.82
N ILE A 132 3.22 -9.42 3.10
CA ILE A 132 2.56 -10.48 3.88
C ILE A 132 1.07 -10.19 3.98
N ALA A 133 0.71 -8.99 4.41
CA ALA A 133 -0.68 -8.58 4.50
C ALA A 133 -1.42 -8.72 3.16
N TRP A 134 -0.82 -8.26 2.05
CA TRP A 134 -1.43 -8.30 0.72
C TRP A 134 -1.73 -9.73 0.25
N SER A 135 -0.84 -10.67 0.56
CA SER A 135 -0.97 -12.06 0.11
C SER A 135 -1.95 -12.87 0.95
N LEU A 136 -2.11 -12.54 2.23
CA LEU A 136 -2.78 -13.44 3.18
C LEU A 136 -4.13 -12.91 3.72
N TRP A 137 -4.48 -11.62 3.56
CA TRP A 137 -5.72 -11.10 4.16
C TRP A 137 -6.99 -11.73 3.58
N VAL A 138 -6.96 -12.05 2.29
CA VAL A 138 -8.10 -12.67 1.60
C VAL A 138 -8.39 -14.05 2.16
N THR A 139 -7.36 -14.84 2.47
CA THR A 139 -7.53 -16.20 3.01
C THR A 139 -8.14 -16.19 4.42
N LYS A 140 -8.01 -15.09 5.16
CA LYS A 140 -8.67 -14.93 6.48
C LYS A 140 -10.14 -14.55 6.37
N LEU A 141 -10.57 -14.00 5.23
CA LEU A 141 -11.92 -13.46 5.06
C LEU A 141 -12.81 -14.33 4.15
N ALA A 142 -12.23 -14.90 3.10
CA ALA A 142 -12.98 -15.68 2.12
C ALA A 142 -13.60 -16.93 2.77
N PRO A 143 -14.84 -17.25 2.42
CA PRO A 143 -15.41 -18.55 2.77
C PRO A 143 -14.56 -19.69 2.19
N GLU A 144 -14.56 -20.84 2.87
CA GLU A 144 -13.83 -22.03 2.45
C GLU A 144 -14.18 -22.43 1.01
N GLY A 145 -13.15 -22.64 0.20
CA GLY A 145 -13.26 -22.95 -1.23
C GLY A 145 -13.53 -21.76 -2.17
N MET A 146 -13.69 -20.54 -1.64
CA MET A 146 -13.91 -19.31 -2.44
C MET A 146 -12.70 -18.38 -2.51
N GLU A 147 -11.55 -18.77 -1.93
CA GLU A 147 -10.36 -17.94 -1.81
C GLU A 147 -9.87 -17.43 -3.17
N ALA A 148 -9.93 -18.30 -4.19
CA ALA A 148 -9.51 -17.92 -5.55
C ALA A 148 -10.39 -16.84 -6.18
N ARG A 149 -11.72 -16.86 -5.93
CA ARG A 149 -12.68 -15.84 -6.41
C ARG A 149 -12.40 -14.50 -5.74
N TYR A 150 -12.23 -14.48 -4.42
CA TYR A 150 -11.93 -13.27 -3.64
C TYR A 150 -10.57 -12.69 -3.99
N MET A 151 -9.55 -13.54 -4.13
CA MET A 151 -8.20 -13.10 -4.55
C MET A 151 -8.23 -12.57 -5.98
N GLY A 152 -8.98 -13.17 -6.88
CA GLY A 152 -9.16 -12.68 -8.25
C GLY A 152 -9.72 -11.26 -8.29
N ALA A 153 -10.78 -10.99 -7.51
CA ALA A 153 -11.35 -9.65 -7.38
C ALA A 153 -10.35 -8.63 -6.78
N HIS A 154 -9.62 -9.05 -5.73
CA HIS A 154 -8.58 -8.23 -5.11
C HIS A 154 -7.48 -7.87 -6.12
N VAL A 155 -6.94 -8.84 -6.83
CA VAL A 155 -5.85 -8.64 -7.81
C VAL A 155 -6.31 -7.78 -8.98
N ALA A 156 -7.51 -8.01 -9.52
CA ALA A 156 -8.05 -7.24 -10.64
C ALA A 156 -8.19 -5.75 -10.31
N LEU A 157 -8.81 -5.43 -9.17
CA LEU A 157 -9.03 -4.04 -8.76
C LEU A 157 -7.73 -3.36 -8.31
N THR A 158 -6.87 -4.06 -7.57
CA THR A 158 -5.55 -3.50 -7.19
C THR A 158 -4.63 -3.30 -8.39
N GLY A 159 -4.74 -4.14 -9.43
CA GLY A 159 -4.04 -3.96 -10.70
C GLY A 159 -4.47 -2.69 -11.43
N LEU A 160 -5.79 -2.44 -11.54
CA LEU A 160 -6.32 -1.22 -12.14
C LEU A 160 -5.82 0.03 -11.41
N ARG A 161 -5.89 0.04 -10.09
CA ARG A 161 -5.31 1.11 -9.25
C ARG A 161 -3.81 1.28 -9.52
N GLY A 162 -3.06 0.17 -9.58
CA GLY A 162 -1.62 0.19 -9.84
C GLY A 162 -1.25 0.84 -11.17
N ALA A 163 -2.08 0.65 -12.19
CA ALA A 163 -1.91 1.30 -13.48
C ALA A 163 -2.21 2.81 -13.46
N LEU A 164 -3.22 3.24 -12.71
CA LEU A 164 -3.68 4.64 -12.70
C LEU A 164 -2.93 5.52 -11.70
N ALA A 165 -2.48 4.98 -10.57
CA ALA A 165 -1.90 5.75 -9.49
C ALA A 165 -0.63 6.55 -9.88
N PRO A 166 0.33 6.03 -10.68
CA PRO A 166 1.48 6.82 -11.11
C PRO A 166 1.10 8.08 -11.89
N PHE A 167 0.13 7.99 -12.80
CA PHE A 167 -0.34 9.16 -13.57
C PHE A 167 -0.96 10.22 -12.65
N LEU A 168 -1.78 9.80 -11.68
CA LEU A 168 -2.32 10.70 -10.67
C LEU A 168 -1.19 11.37 -9.87
N GLY A 169 -0.14 10.63 -9.52
CA GLY A 169 1.01 11.16 -8.79
C GLY A 169 1.71 12.29 -9.55
N TYR A 170 2.04 12.09 -10.82
CA TYR A 170 2.66 13.14 -11.64
C TYR A 170 1.74 14.33 -11.90
N TRP A 171 0.45 14.08 -12.12
CA TRP A 171 -0.51 15.16 -12.28
C TRP A 171 -0.60 16.04 -11.02
N LEU A 172 -0.70 15.41 -9.84
CA LEU A 172 -0.72 16.12 -8.56
C LEU A 172 0.62 16.82 -8.27
N LEU A 173 1.76 16.25 -8.68
CA LEU A 173 3.06 16.88 -8.52
C LEU A 173 3.12 18.23 -9.22
N GLY A 174 2.56 18.35 -10.42
CA GLY A 174 2.49 19.60 -11.16
C GLY A 174 1.65 20.70 -10.49
N ILE A 175 0.72 20.31 -9.59
CA ILE A 175 -0.17 21.25 -8.91
C ILE A 175 0.29 21.55 -7.47
N LEU A 176 0.73 20.51 -6.74
CA LEU A 176 0.95 20.58 -5.30
C LEU A 176 2.43 20.53 -4.89
N GLY A 177 3.32 20.21 -5.82
CA GLY A 177 4.72 19.93 -5.50
C GLY A 177 4.90 18.65 -4.66
N TYR A 178 6.13 18.29 -4.34
CA TYR A 178 6.45 17.05 -3.60
C TYR A 178 5.81 16.99 -2.20
N HIS A 179 5.88 18.08 -1.46
CA HIS A 179 5.32 18.15 -0.11
C HIS A 179 3.79 18.02 -0.13
N GLY A 180 3.13 18.70 -1.08
CA GLY A 180 1.69 18.61 -1.22
C GLY A 180 1.21 17.20 -1.62
N VAL A 181 1.92 16.52 -2.52
CA VAL A 181 1.63 15.12 -2.87
C VAL A 181 1.87 14.20 -1.68
N ALA A 182 2.92 14.42 -0.88
CA ALA A 182 3.16 13.67 0.34
C ALA A 182 2.00 13.80 1.33
N TRP A 183 1.53 15.02 1.60
CA TRP A 183 0.38 15.26 2.48
C TRP A 183 -0.91 14.68 1.92
N PHE A 184 -1.14 14.75 0.61
CA PHE A 184 -2.29 14.13 -0.02
C PHE A 184 -2.26 12.60 0.11
N SER A 185 -1.08 11.98 -0.09
CA SER A 185 -0.86 10.57 0.17
C SER A 185 -1.18 10.19 1.62
N VAL A 186 -0.66 10.96 2.57
CA VAL A 186 -0.92 10.77 4.01
C VAL A 186 -2.40 10.87 4.33
N ALA A 187 -3.12 11.82 3.75
CA ALA A 187 -4.56 11.96 3.94
C ALA A 187 -5.31 10.69 3.45
N LEU A 188 -4.96 10.15 2.29
CA LEU A 188 -5.56 8.91 1.77
C LEU A 188 -5.24 7.70 2.66
N VAL A 189 -3.99 7.55 3.12
CA VAL A 189 -3.61 6.44 4.01
C VAL A 189 -4.28 6.57 5.37
N THR A 190 -4.43 7.79 5.88
CA THR A 190 -5.16 8.08 7.13
C THR A 190 -6.64 7.75 6.98
N LEU A 191 -7.28 8.17 5.88
CA LEU A 191 -8.68 7.82 5.58
C LEU A 191 -8.86 6.29 5.54
N SER A 192 -7.96 5.58 4.85
CA SER A 192 -7.96 4.12 4.84
C SER A 192 -7.83 3.52 6.24
N THR A 193 -6.94 4.09 7.06
CA THR A 193 -6.73 3.63 8.44
C THR A 193 -8.00 3.78 9.28
N LEU A 194 -8.72 4.91 9.13
CA LEU A 194 -9.99 5.14 9.79
C LEU A 194 -11.08 4.14 9.31
N LEU A 195 -11.09 3.82 8.01
CA LEU A 195 -11.99 2.80 7.49
C LEU A 195 -11.67 1.41 8.07
N PHE A 196 -10.41 1.00 8.13
CA PHE A 196 -10.02 -0.25 8.79
C PHE A 196 -10.40 -0.24 10.27
N PHE A 197 -10.21 0.88 10.98
CA PHE A 197 -10.56 1.00 12.38
C PHE A 197 -12.07 0.81 12.63
N ARG A 198 -12.94 1.36 11.76
CA ARG A 198 -14.38 1.13 11.82
C ARG A 198 -14.78 -0.34 11.67
N LEU A 199 -14.00 -1.12 10.93
CA LEU A 199 -14.27 -2.54 10.72
C LEU A 199 -13.93 -3.40 11.93
N PHE A 200 -13.19 -2.88 12.91
CA PHE A 200 -12.85 -3.59 14.14
C PHE A 200 -14.07 -4.09 14.94
N SER A 201 -15.14 -3.33 14.94
CA SER A 201 -16.39 -3.65 15.64
C SER A 201 -17.30 -4.58 14.85
N HIS A 202 -16.96 -4.91 13.60
CA HIS A 202 -17.80 -5.76 12.78
C HIS A 202 -17.71 -7.22 13.24
N GLN A 203 -18.86 -7.82 13.57
CA GLN A 203 -18.93 -9.15 14.19
C GLN A 203 -18.21 -10.24 13.36
N ARG A 204 -18.40 -10.25 12.03
CA ARG A 204 -17.72 -11.19 11.13
C ARG A 204 -16.20 -10.98 11.10
N ALA A 205 -15.74 -9.73 11.18
CA ALA A 205 -14.31 -9.43 11.26
C ALA A 205 -13.68 -9.99 12.56
N GLN A 206 -14.43 -9.93 13.67
CA GLN A 206 -13.98 -10.51 14.94
C GLN A 206 -13.94 -12.04 14.89
N GLN A 207 -14.94 -12.69 14.27
CA GLN A 207 -15.00 -14.15 14.11
C GLN A 207 -13.93 -14.69 13.15
N SER A 208 -13.58 -13.94 12.11
CA SER A 208 -12.54 -14.33 11.13
C SER A 208 -11.12 -14.09 11.63
N GLY A 209 -10.92 -13.61 12.87
CA GLY A 209 -9.59 -13.25 13.38
C GLY A 209 -8.96 -12.02 12.69
N LEU A 210 -9.79 -11.19 12.04
CA LEU A 210 -9.39 -9.94 11.37
C LEU A 210 -9.21 -8.76 12.39
#